data_d79cfda835ff62194f1815b8ef51decf
#
_entry.id   d79cfda835ff62194f1815b8ef51decf
#
_cell.length_a   1.000
_cell.length_b   1.000
_cell.length_c   1.000
_cell.angle_alpha   90.00
_cell.angle_beta   90.00
_cell.angle_gamma   90.00
#
_symmetry.space_group_name_H-M   'P 1'
#
loop_
_entity.id
_entity.type
_entity.pdbx_description
1 polymer ?
#
loop_
_entity_poly.entity_id
_entity_poly.type
_entity_poly.pdbx_seq_one_letter_code
_entity_poly.pdbx_strand_id
1 'polypeptide(L)'
;MKRKTTKSTSLLMLFLLCLCSCNESGLLRESLTQAGSNRPELERVLEHYASHTEKLAAARFLIENMPAHYSYSGDSIYTYYSYADAILSNTTLTPEQQRDSLLCFTQNGYRNLTLHTIPDSRIITARFLIQAIDASFHLWKNCPWASHITFDEYLEWLLPYKAVEYQELDSWRDTLYAHFSYGLTHPIKNDVECNTTTGIADMIRSEVQSKVNRYGLYTPGGLPLLSDKLLHRQTFGNIPDYALLGTLAFRCMGIPTVIDETPVGPRHTAATRWFTVLMDRGDEQPSEWDLSTSIGNGFFPYERGPKVFRISYAIDKERYLYKKRAKYIYPFDLGVKDVTANYFRTSDIKISIPHKERRKLKDRYVYIASSLTQEENSYTISPEDKVIEHDWKIVDFGKLRGGKACFRDMGREVLYSIYGFDGTGLTPLVSPFILHKDGSIEYVSMDTVRSVHLDKWRNQPLNYLKK
;
A
#
# COMPACT_ATOMS: atom_id res chain seq x y z
N MET A 1 29.31 32.97 51.72
CA MET A 1 29.16 31.56 51.34
C MET A 1 27.83 31.36 50.61
N LYS A 2 27.74 31.58 49.30
CA LYS A 2 26.58 31.30 48.43
C LYS A 2 27.01 31.56 46.98
N ARG A 3 27.45 30.51 46.24
CA ARG A 3 27.54 30.46 44.76
C ARG A 3 28.24 29.17 44.35
N LYS A 4 27.52 28.00 44.41
CA LYS A 4 28.03 26.75 43.80
C LYS A 4 26.95 25.78 43.35
N THR A 5 25.67 26.14 43.26
CA THR A 5 24.59 25.21 42.91
C THR A 5 24.05 25.33 41.49
N THR A 6 24.38 26.37 40.71
CA THR A 6 23.84 26.61 39.37
C THR A 6 24.62 25.95 38.22
N LYS A 7 25.87 25.55 38.45
CA LYS A 7 26.67 24.88 37.39
C LYS A 7 26.42 23.37 37.27
N SER A 8 25.94 22.72 38.33
CA SER A 8 25.70 21.27 38.33
C SER A 8 24.44 20.86 37.58
N THR A 9 23.38 21.66 37.65
CA THR A 9 22.11 21.38 36.94
C THR A 9 22.23 21.59 35.44
N SER A 10 22.97 22.60 34.98
CA SER A 10 23.22 22.81 33.55
C SER A 10 24.09 21.71 32.91
N LEU A 11 25.06 21.18 33.67
CA LEU A 11 25.92 20.10 33.21
C LEU A 11 25.18 18.76 33.16
N LEU A 12 24.25 18.51 34.09
CA LEU A 12 23.40 17.32 34.10
C LEU A 12 22.38 17.34 32.94
N MET A 13 21.83 18.51 32.61
CA MET A 13 20.90 18.68 31.48
C MET A 13 21.63 18.55 30.14
N LEU A 14 22.88 19.02 30.05
CA LEU A 14 23.71 18.82 28.84
C LEU A 14 24.15 17.35 28.69
N PHE A 15 24.37 16.65 29.80
CA PHE A 15 24.72 15.22 29.78
C PHE A 15 23.53 14.32 29.42
N LEU A 16 22.30 14.68 29.85
CA LEU A 16 21.06 14.02 29.42
C LEU A 16 20.77 14.22 27.93
N LEU A 17 21.04 15.41 27.39
CA LEU A 17 20.94 15.72 25.97
C LEU A 17 21.97 14.92 25.13
N CYS A 18 23.18 14.71 25.66
CA CYS A 18 24.19 13.88 24.98
C CYS A 18 23.88 12.37 25.02
N LEU A 19 23.20 11.87 26.05
CA LEU A 19 22.81 10.44 26.12
C LEU A 19 21.65 10.10 25.17
N CYS A 20 20.78 11.05 24.84
CA CYS A 20 19.77 10.88 23.79
C CYS A 20 20.38 10.85 22.38
N SER A 21 21.53 11.47 22.17
CA SER A 21 22.19 11.53 20.83
C SER A 21 22.89 10.25 20.42
N CYS A 22 23.18 9.31 21.34
CA CYS A 22 23.94 8.10 21.01
C CYS A 22 23.11 6.95 20.42
N ASN A 23 21.78 7.08 20.31
CA ASN A 23 20.90 6.03 19.82
C ASN A 23 19.92 6.49 18.73
N GLU A 24 20.24 7.57 18.04
CA GLU A 24 19.44 8.11 16.96
C GLU A 24 19.69 7.29 15.68
N SER A 25 18.64 6.61 15.18
CA SER A 25 18.75 5.89 13.90
C SER A 25 19.02 6.86 12.75
N GLY A 26 19.70 6.39 11.69
CA GLY A 26 19.96 7.21 10.52
C GLY A 26 18.66 7.75 9.89
N LEU A 27 17.56 6.98 9.95
CA LEU A 27 16.25 7.39 9.45
C LEU A 27 15.61 8.47 10.32
N LEU A 28 15.70 8.37 11.65
CA LEU A 28 15.20 9.42 12.54
C LEU A 28 15.88 10.76 12.24
N ARG A 29 17.20 10.77 12.13
CA ARG A 29 17.97 11.98 11.78
C ARG A 29 17.55 12.54 10.43
N GLU A 30 17.34 11.67 9.44
CA GLU A 30 16.89 12.08 8.13
C GLU A 30 15.50 12.70 8.17
N SER A 31 14.56 12.10 8.89
CA SER A 31 13.21 12.62 9.08
C SER A 31 13.21 14.00 9.74
N LEU A 32 13.95 14.15 10.84
CA LEU A 32 14.10 15.43 11.55
C LEU A 32 14.78 16.50 10.68
N THR A 33 15.70 16.10 9.80
CA THR A 33 16.32 17.00 8.82
C THR A 33 15.34 17.40 7.72
N GLN A 34 14.56 16.46 7.20
CA GLN A 34 13.55 16.71 6.16
C GLN A 34 12.44 17.63 6.67
N ALA A 35 12.10 17.53 7.95
CA ALA A 35 11.08 18.36 8.60
C ALA A 35 11.39 19.87 8.53
N GLY A 36 12.66 20.26 8.48
CA GLY A 36 13.06 21.65 8.37
C GLY A 36 12.51 22.50 9.51
N SER A 37 11.72 23.53 9.24
CA SER A 37 11.07 24.39 10.24
C SER A 37 10.05 23.67 11.12
N ASN A 38 9.52 22.52 10.66
CA ASN A 38 8.56 21.71 11.41
C ASN A 38 9.21 20.73 12.41
N ARG A 39 10.55 20.66 12.43
CA ARG A 39 11.30 19.74 13.30
C ARG A 39 10.86 19.83 14.78
N PRO A 40 10.60 21.03 15.38
CA PRO A 40 10.15 21.11 16.77
C PRO A 40 8.84 20.37 17.05
N GLU A 41 7.94 20.23 16.06
CA GLU A 41 6.71 19.46 16.23
C GLU A 41 7.01 17.97 16.42
N LEU A 42 7.93 17.41 15.64
CA LEU A 42 8.32 15.99 15.74
C LEU A 42 9.09 15.73 17.06
N GLU A 43 10.01 16.63 17.44
CA GLU A 43 10.75 16.52 18.70
C GLU A 43 9.82 16.59 19.92
N ARG A 44 8.78 17.43 19.87
CA ARG A 44 7.76 17.53 20.93
C ARG A 44 6.99 16.21 21.13
N VAL A 45 6.73 15.44 20.07
CA VAL A 45 6.10 14.10 20.19
C VAL A 45 7.00 13.14 20.94
N LEU A 46 8.29 13.11 20.59
CA LEU A 46 9.27 12.26 21.25
C LEU A 46 9.44 12.63 22.74
N GLU A 47 9.46 13.92 23.03
CA GLU A 47 9.55 14.45 24.40
C GLU A 47 8.28 14.12 25.20
N HIS A 48 7.11 14.25 24.60
CA HIS A 48 5.81 13.93 25.21
C HIS A 48 5.77 12.49 25.73
N TYR A 49 6.33 11.54 24.99
CA TYR A 49 6.34 10.12 25.34
C TYR A 49 7.65 9.65 26.00
N ALA A 50 8.54 10.54 26.39
CA ALA A 50 9.85 10.16 26.94
C ALA A 50 9.79 9.19 28.13
N SER A 51 8.72 9.25 28.95
CA SER A 51 8.49 8.35 30.09
C SER A 51 7.64 7.11 29.77
N HIS A 52 7.15 6.94 28.52
CA HIS A 52 6.24 5.88 28.12
C HIS A 52 6.88 5.00 27.05
N THR A 53 7.57 3.95 27.42
CA THR A 53 8.41 3.11 26.53
C THR A 53 7.71 2.67 25.24
N GLU A 54 6.52 2.07 25.33
CA GLU A 54 5.80 1.56 24.14
C GLU A 54 5.33 2.71 23.24
N LYS A 55 4.76 3.78 23.81
CA LYS A 55 4.32 4.94 23.02
C LYS A 55 5.48 5.73 22.43
N LEU A 56 6.63 5.81 23.14
CA LEU A 56 7.84 6.38 22.56
C LEU A 56 8.36 5.55 21.38
N ALA A 57 8.32 4.22 21.49
CA ALA A 57 8.70 3.36 20.39
C ALA A 57 7.73 3.52 19.20
N ALA A 58 6.43 3.66 19.44
CA ALA A 58 5.44 3.96 18.41
C ALA A 58 5.67 5.32 17.74
N ALA A 59 5.97 6.36 18.52
CA ALA A 59 6.31 7.68 18.01
C ALA A 59 7.58 7.65 17.15
N ARG A 60 8.62 6.96 17.61
CA ARG A 60 9.85 6.75 16.84
C ARG A 60 9.58 6.00 15.54
N PHE A 61 8.81 4.92 15.58
CA PHE A 61 8.43 4.16 14.38
C PHE A 61 7.79 5.07 13.33
N LEU A 62 6.81 5.88 13.71
CA LEU A 62 6.16 6.80 12.78
C LEU A 62 7.15 7.84 12.23
N ILE A 63 7.92 8.50 13.10
CA ILE A 63 8.82 9.58 12.68
C ILE A 63 9.99 9.02 11.83
N GLU A 64 10.57 7.89 12.19
CA GLU A 64 11.69 7.28 11.46
C GLU A 64 11.31 6.89 10.02
N ASN A 65 10.05 6.57 9.77
CA ASN A 65 9.57 6.15 8.46
C ASN A 65 8.95 7.31 7.63
N MET A 66 8.77 8.50 8.19
CA MET A 66 8.21 9.67 7.47
C MET A 66 8.97 10.08 6.19
N PRO A 67 10.28 9.84 5.99
CA PRO A 67 10.96 10.23 4.75
C PRO A 67 10.36 9.63 3.47
N ALA A 68 9.54 8.58 3.58
CA ALA A 68 8.84 7.98 2.45
C ALA A 68 7.42 8.51 2.24
N HIS A 69 6.88 9.30 3.19
CA HIS A 69 5.48 9.68 3.22
C HIS A 69 5.24 11.12 2.79
N TYR A 70 4.26 11.28 1.90
CA TYR A 70 3.89 12.56 1.30
C TYR A 70 2.37 12.73 1.32
N SER A 71 1.94 13.98 1.40
CA SER A 71 0.55 14.41 1.26
C SER A 71 0.41 15.38 0.10
N TYR A 72 -0.79 15.50 -0.47
CA TYR A 72 -1.07 16.58 -1.39
C TYR A 72 -1.11 17.92 -0.68
N SER A 73 -0.77 18.98 -1.39
CA SER A 73 -0.77 20.35 -0.88
C SER A 73 -1.12 21.35 -1.96
N GLY A 74 -1.48 22.57 -1.52
CA GLY A 74 -1.80 23.70 -2.39
C GLY A 74 -3.29 23.82 -2.70
N ASP A 75 -3.65 24.98 -3.27
CA ASP A 75 -5.04 25.38 -3.48
C ASP A 75 -5.85 24.42 -4.37
N SER A 76 -5.18 23.78 -5.31
CA SER A 76 -5.83 22.85 -6.23
C SER A 76 -6.50 21.67 -5.55
N ILE A 77 -5.78 21.00 -4.65
CA ILE A 77 -6.34 19.83 -3.92
C ILE A 77 -7.42 20.25 -2.93
N TYR A 78 -7.24 21.38 -2.24
CA TYR A 78 -8.24 21.89 -1.31
C TYR A 78 -9.53 22.35 -2.02
N THR A 79 -9.39 22.94 -3.22
CA THR A 79 -10.54 23.25 -4.07
C THR A 79 -11.28 21.99 -4.49
N TYR A 80 -10.55 20.93 -4.86
CA TYR A 80 -11.15 19.63 -5.18
C TYR A 80 -11.90 19.04 -4.00
N TYR A 81 -11.31 19.01 -2.80
CA TYR A 81 -11.98 18.49 -1.61
C TYR A 81 -13.22 19.31 -1.24
N SER A 82 -13.16 20.62 -1.33
CA SER A 82 -14.32 21.49 -1.06
C SER A 82 -15.45 21.25 -2.06
N TYR A 83 -15.11 21.06 -3.34
CA TYR A 83 -16.08 20.72 -4.37
C TYR A 83 -16.69 19.34 -4.14
N ALA A 84 -15.85 18.35 -3.85
CA ALA A 84 -16.28 17.00 -3.55
C ALA A 84 -17.21 16.94 -2.32
N ASP A 85 -16.90 17.69 -1.27
CA ASP A 85 -17.77 17.80 -0.09
C ASP A 85 -19.14 18.39 -0.45
N ALA A 86 -19.18 19.45 -1.24
CA ALA A 86 -20.44 20.06 -1.69
C ALA A 86 -21.28 19.06 -2.52
N ILE A 87 -20.67 18.33 -3.45
CA ILE A 87 -21.36 17.35 -4.29
C ILE A 87 -21.87 16.16 -3.46
N LEU A 88 -21.02 15.58 -2.62
CA LEU A 88 -21.37 14.38 -1.80
C LEU A 88 -22.37 14.70 -0.68
N SER A 89 -22.44 15.96 -0.25
CA SER A 89 -23.45 16.43 0.72
C SER A 89 -24.78 16.79 0.06
N ASN A 90 -24.86 16.88 -1.25
CA ASN A 90 -26.08 17.24 -1.95
C ASN A 90 -26.99 16.01 -2.13
N THR A 91 -27.98 15.90 -1.26
CA THR A 91 -28.96 14.80 -1.23
C THR A 91 -29.96 14.85 -2.39
N THR A 92 -30.00 15.90 -3.19
CA THR A 92 -30.86 15.99 -4.38
C THR A 92 -30.25 15.34 -5.60
N LEU A 93 -28.92 15.06 -5.58
CA LEU A 93 -28.20 14.38 -6.65
C LEU A 93 -28.27 12.86 -6.43
N THR A 94 -28.46 12.12 -7.53
CA THR A 94 -28.28 10.67 -7.49
C THR A 94 -26.78 10.31 -7.40
N PRO A 95 -26.43 9.10 -6.96
CA PRO A 95 -25.03 8.64 -6.94
C PRO A 95 -24.33 8.78 -8.29
N GLU A 96 -25.02 8.52 -9.40
CA GLU A 96 -24.52 8.71 -10.76
C GLU A 96 -24.20 10.16 -11.05
N GLN A 97 -25.12 11.07 -10.69
CA GLN A 97 -24.93 12.49 -10.87
C GLN A 97 -23.79 13.03 -10.02
N GLN A 98 -23.63 12.55 -8.81
CA GLN A 98 -22.50 12.90 -7.93
C GLN A 98 -21.18 12.45 -8.56
N ARG A 99 -21.08 11.17 -9.00
CA ARG A 99 -19.91 10.63 -9.68
C ARG A 99 -19.56 11.45 -10.93
N ASP A 100 -20.54 11.67 -11.80
CA ASP A 100 -20.35 12.35 -13.07
C ASP A 100 -19.91 13.81 -12.86
N SER A 101 -20.44 14.47 -11.82
CA SER A 101 -20.01 15.81 -11.43
C SER A 101 -18.54 15.85 -11.02
N LEU A 102 -18.07 14.89 -10.22
CA LEU A 102 -16.65 14.79 -9.83
C LEU A 102 -15.76 14.49 -11.05
N LEU A 103 -16.19 13.60 -11.94
CA LEU A 103 -15.47 13.30 -13.17
C LEU A 103 -15.40 14.52 -14.09
N CYS A 104 -16.50 15.26 -14.28
CA CYS A 104 -16.51 16.48 -15.05
C CYS A 104 -15.57 17.55 -14.48
N PHE A 105 -15.53 17.69 -13.15
CA PHE A 105 -14.62 18.62 -12.49
C PHE A 105 -13.16 18.33 -12.85
N THR A 106 -12.77 17.05 -12.84
CA THR A 106 -11.39 16.67 -13.19
C THR A 106 -11.11 16.70 -14.68
N GLN A 107 -12.08 16.44 -15.54
CA GLN A 107 -11.91 16.39 -17.00
C GLN A 107 -11.92 17.78 -17.67
N ASN A 108 -12.77 18.69 -17.22
CA ASN A 108 -13.03 19.96 -17.90
C ASN A 108 -12.18 21.13 -17.39
N GLY A 109 -11.73 21.10 -16.13
CA GLY A 109 -10.97 22.22 -15.55
C GLY A 109 -9.63 21.81 -14.95
N TYR A 110 -9.48 20.55 -14.66
CA TYR A 110 -8.41 20.06 -13.80
C TYR A 110 -7.50 18.98 -14.43
N ARG A 111 -7.61 18.74 -15.74
CA ARG A 111 -6.57 18.01 -16.49
C ARG A 111 -5.18 18.62 -16.33
N ASN A 112 -5.14 19.90 -15.93
CA ASN A 112 -3.94 20.66 -15.59
C ASN A 112 -3.79 20.87 -14.07
N LEU A 113 -4.51 20.11 -13.21
CA LEU A 113 -4.26 20.14 -11.77
C LEU A 113 -2.81 19.72 -11.52
N THR A 114 -1.97 20.71 -11.36
CA THR A 114 -0.64 20.47 -10.82
C THR A 114 -0.80 20.13 -9.34
N LEU A 115 -0.92 18.85 -9.05
CA LEU A 115 -0.95 18.40 -7.68
C LEU A 115 0.45 18.53 -7.10
N HIS A 116 0.62 19.46 -6.18
CA HIS A 116 1.85 19.58 -5.42
C HIS A 116 1.84 18.57 -4.29
N THR A 117 3.00 18.04 -3.98
CA THR A 117 3.19 17.12 -2.85
C THR A 117 4.17 17.70 -1.85
N ILE A 118 3.92 17.44 -0.58
CA ILE A 118 4.77 17.87 0.52
C ILE A 118 5.08 16.68 1.42
N PRO A 119 6.34 16.52 1.90
CA PRO A 119 6.65 15.50 2.90
C PRO A 119 5.81 15.70 4.16
N ASP A 120 5.23 14.61 4.68
CA ASP A 120 4.43 14.66 5.90
C ASP A 120 5.21 15.25 7.08
N SER A 121 6.51 14.97 7.16
CA SER A 121 7.41 15.54 8.17
C SER A 121 7.41 17.07 8.22
N ARG A 122 7.05 17.76 7.13
CA ARG A 122 7.02 19.22 7.04
C ARG A 122 5.73 19.87 7.49
N ILE A 123 4.65 19.09 7.63
CA ILE A 123 3.30 19.63 7.88
C ILE A 123 2.62 19.01 9.09
N ILE A 124 3.03 17.80 9.49
CA ILE A 124 2.40 17.09 10.60
C ILE A 124 2.66 17.78 11.93
N THR A 125 1.60 17.98 12.71
CA THR A 125 1.73 18.64 14.02
C THR A 125 1.93 17.62 15.14
N ALA A 126 2.56 18.02 16.22
CA ALA A 126 2.69 17.20 17.44
C ALA A 126 1.32 16.75 17.95
N ARG A 127 0.36 17.67 17.96
CA ARG A 127 -1.02 17.37 18.40
C ARG A 127 -1.63 16.23 17.58
N PHE A 128 -1.51 16.27 16.26
CA PHE A 128 -2.06 15.24 15.38
C PHE A 128 -1.42 13.86 15.65
N LEU A 129 -0.08 13.79 15.71
CA LEU A 129 0.62 12.53 15.99
C LEU A 129 0.29 11.96 17.37
N ILE A 130 0.25 12.81 18.40
CA ILE A 130 -0.11 12.39 19.75
C ILE A 130 -1.51 11.82 19.77
N GLN A 131 -2.49 12.50 19.17
CA GLN A 131 -3.87 12.00 19.07
C GLN A 131 -3.95 10.67 18.30
N ALA A 132 -3.24 10.55 17.19
CA ALA A 132 -3.22 9.31 16.40
C ALA A 132 -2.62 8.13 17.17
N ILE A 133 -1.51 8.36 17.89
CA ILE A 133 -0.86 7.35 18.74
C ILE A 133 -1.77 6.98 19.90
N ASP A 134 -2.31 7.94 20.63
CA ASP A 134 -3.15 7.69 21.81
C ASP A 134 -4.41 6.93 21.43
N ALA A 135 -5.10 7.32 20.36
CA ALA A 135 -6.31 6.64 19.89
C ALA A 135 -6.03 5.20 19.47
N SER A 136 -5.01 4.97 18.63
CA SER A 136 -4.66 3.62 18.18
C SER A 136 -4.16 2.73 19.33
N PHE A 137 -3.39 3.29 20.26
CA PHE A 137 -2.89 2.58 21.42
C PHE A 137 -4.03 2.19 22.38
N HIS A 138 -4.99 3.10 22.57
CA HIS A 138 -6.19 2.81 23.36
C HIS A 138 -6.98 1.64 22.78
N LEU A 139 -7.22 1.61 21.48
CA LEU A 139 -7.90 0.52 20.80
C LEU A 139 -7.13 -0.80 20.98
N TRP A 140 -5.82 -0.79 20.76
CA TRP A 140 -4.99 -1.98 20.91
C TRP A 140 -5.04 -2.56 22.33
N LYS A 141 -4.99 -1.72 23.36
CA LYS A 141 -4.93 -2.18 24.77
C LYS A 141 -6.30 -2.52 25.38
N ASN A 142 -7.39 -1.95 24.86
CA ASN A 142 -8.70 -2.02 25.53
C ASN A 142 -9.78 -2.74 24.73
N CYS A 143 -9.63 -2.95 23.41
CA CYS A 143 -10.58 -3.73 22.65
C CYS A 143 -10.35 -5.23 22.85
N PRO A 144 -11.36 -6.01 23.31
CA PRO A 144 -11.20 -7.44 23.55
C PRO A 144 -10.71 -8.22 22.34
N TRP A 145 -11.19 -7.87 21.16
CA TRP A 145 -10.81 -8.47 19.88
C TRP A 145 -9.40 -8.10 19.39
N ALA A 146 -8.72 -7.14 20.05
CA ALA A 146 -7.35 -6.76 19.75
C ALA A 146 -6.32 -7.44 20.68
N SER A 147 -6.75 -8.32 21.59
CA SER A 147 -5.89 -8.93 22.60
C SER A 147 -4.80 -9.87 22.04
N HIS A 148 -4.99 -10.39 20.82
CA HIS A 148 -4.05 -11.26 20.13
C HIS A 148 -2.89 -10.51 19.43
N ILE A 149 -2.99 -9.19 19.29
CA ILE A 149 -2.06 -8.35 18.52
C ILE A 149 -0.76 -8.13 19.29
N THR A 150 0.35 -8.54 18.71
CA THR A 150 1.70 -8.21 19.24
C THR A 150 2.03 -6.73 19.04
N PHE A 151 3.08 -6.25 19.72
CA PHE A 151 3.50 -4.85 19.55
C PHE A 151 4.00 -4.55 18.13
N ASP A 152 4.71 -5.49 17.51
CA ASP A 152 5.21 -5.33 16.14
C ASP A 152 4.06 -5.27 15.13
N GLU A 153 3.03 -6.10 15.30
CA GLU A 153 1.80 -6.06 14.49
C GLU A 153 1.01 -4.76 14.70
N TYR A 154 0.94 -4.27 15.95
CA TYR A 154 0.36 -2.97 16.26
C TYR A 154 1.08 -1.84 15.51
N LEU A 155 2.41 -1.81 15.53
CA LEU A 155 3.20 -0.80 14.83
C LEU A 155 2.93 -0.77 13.33
N GLU A 156 2.81 -1.94 12.71
CA GLU A 156 2.70 -2.07 11.26
C GLU A 156 1.25 -1.95 10.74
N TRP A 157 0.28 -2.52 11.48
CA TRP A 157 -1.05 -2.80 10.96
C TRP A 157 -2.14 -1.93 11.58
N LEU A 158 -1.92 -1.36 12.76
CA LEU A 158 -2.92 -0.58 13.49
C LEU A 158 -2.51 0.86 13.75
N LEU A 159 -1.24 1.10 14.12
CA LEU A 159 -0.73 2.41 14.49
C LEU A 159 -0.76 3.45 13.35
N PRO A 160 -0.39 3.13 12.07
CA PRO A 160 -0.20 4.15 11.06
C PRO A 160 -1.37 5.10 10.91
N TYR A 161 -1.06 6.40 10.82
CA TYR A 161 -2.05 7.46 10.66
C TYR A 161 -2.60 7.58 9.24
N LYS A 162 -1.97 6.89 8.28
CA LYS A 162 -2.42 6.72 6.89
C LYS A 162 -2.26 5.26 6.46
N ALA A 163 -3.02 4.84 5.48
CA ALA A 163 -2.95 3.49 4.91
C ALA A 163 -2.33 3.49 3.50
N VAL A 164 -2.35 4.62 2.80
CA VAL A 164 -1.79 4.80 1.45
C VAL A 164 -1.12 6.16 1.33
N GLU A 165 -0.23 6.29 0.31
CA GLU A 165 0.37 7.59 0.02
C GLU A 165 -0.66 8.59 -0.49
N TYR A 166 -0.38 9.87 -0.22
CA TYR A 166 -1.23 11.02 -0.55
C TYR A 166 -2.62 11.03 0.13
N GLN A 167 -2.84 10.15 1.10
CA GLN A 167 -4.00 10.24 1.99
C GLN A 167 -3.93 11.54 2.78
N GLU A 168 -5.05 12.26 2.89
CA GLU A 168 -5.13 13.49 3.67
C GLU A 168 -4.85 13.22 5.15
N LEU A 169 -4.17 14.17 5.81
CA LEU A 169 -3.91 14.10 7.24
C LEU A 169 -5.13 14.66 8.00
N ASP A 170 -6.14 13.84 8.19
CA ASP A 170 -7.35 14.18 8.91
C ASP A 170 -7.62 13.26 10.11
N SER A 171 -8.69 13.52 10.86
CA SER A 171 -9.10 12.73 12.02
C SER A 171 -10.00 11.54 11.63
N TRP A 172 -9.66 10.83 10.55
CA TRP A 172 -10.46 9.73 10.04
C TRP A 172 -10.83 8.68 11.09
N ARG A 173 -9.87 8.38 11.99
CA ARG A 173 -10.05 7.35 13.02
C ARG A 173 -11.24 7.68 13.92
N ASP A 174 -11.33 8.91 14.42
CA ASP A 174 -12.40 9.35 15.28
C ASP A 174 -13.74 9.41 14.53
N THR A 175 -13.73 9.90 13.29
CA THR A 175 -14.91 10.00 12.43
C THR A 175 -15.50 8.63 12.13
N LEU A 176 -14.68 7.67 11.71
CA LEU A 176 -15.13 6.33 11.39
C LEU A 176 -15.46 5.52 12.65
N TYR A 177 -14.72 5.71 13.74
CA TYR A 177 -15.07 5.09 15.01
C TYR A 177 -16.47 5.50 15.49
N ALA A 178 -16.78 6.80 15.45
CA ALA A 178 -18.11 7.27 15.81
C ALA A 178 -19.22 6.63 14.95
N HIS A 179 -18.93 6.38 13.67
CA HIS A 179 -19.88 5.74 12.76
C HIS A 179 -20.04 4.24 13.05
N PHE A 180 -18.95 3.47 13.08
CA PHE A 180 -19.01 2.01 13.22
C PHE A 180 -19.33 1.56 14.67
N SER A 181 -18.95 2.32 15.69
CA SER A 181 -19.25 1.99 17.08
C SER A 181 -20.74 2.10 17.41
N TYR A 182 -21.51 2.85 16.62
CA TYR A 182 -22.97 2.89 16.78
C TYR A 182 -23.59 1.49 16.62
N GLY A 183 -23.08 0.68 15.70
CA GLY A 183 -23.54 -0.71 15.52
C GLY A 183 -23.26 -1.61 16.73
N LEU A 184 -22.23 -1.32 17.54
CA LEU A 184 -21.94 -2.08 18.77
C LEU A 184 -22.93 -1.77 19.89
N THR A 185 -23.38 -0.52 20.00
CA THR A 185 -24.32 -0.07 21.05
C THR A 185 -25.78 -0.35 20.68
N HIS A 186 -26.07 -0.57 19.42
CA HIS A 186 -27.38 -0.86 18.87
C HIS A 186 -27.36 -2.15 18.05
N PRO A 187 -27.14 -3.32 18.66
CA PRO A 187 -27.03 -4.56 17.92
C PRO A 187 -28.29 -4.78 17.11
N ILE A 188 -28.13 -4.80 15.79
CA ILE A 188 -29.15 -5.30 14.89
C ILE A 188 -29.36 -6.75 15.31
N LYS A 189 -30.60 -7.15 15.51
CA LYS A 189 -31.12 -8.38 16.12
C LYS A 189 -30.60 -9.72 15.59
N ASN A 190 -29.34 -9.86 15.30
CA ASN A 190 -28.72 -11.12 14.89
C ASN A 190 -27.57 -11.41 15.86
N ASP A 191 -27.61 -12.56 16.49
CA ASP A 191 -26.70 -13.20 17.44
C ASP A 191 -25.18 -13.14 17.13
N VAL A 192 -24.68 -12.02 16.64
CA VAL A 192 -23.26 -11.82 16.39
C VAL A 192 -22.60 -11.53 17.72
N GLU A 193 -21.69 -12.40 18.14
CA GLU A 193 -20.84 -12.18 19.30
C GLU A 193 -19.92 -10.99 19.03
N CYS A 194 -20.39 -9.79 19.37
CA CYS A 194 -19.69 -8.52 19.15
C CYS A 194 -18.38 -8.37 19.96
N ASN A 195 -17.89 -9.43 20.58
CA ASN A 195 -16.69 -9.44 21.42
C ASN A 195 -15.51 -10.17 20.77
N THR A 196 -15.66 -10.68 19.56
CA THR A 196 -14.61 -11.38 18.81
C THR A 196 -14.20 -10.58 17.59
N THR A 197 -12.96 -10.78 17.11
CA THR A 197 -12.48 -10.17 15.88
C THR A 197 -13.37 -10.53 14.70
N THR A 198 -13.83 -11.79 14.62
CA THR A 198 -14.72 -12.26 13.55
C THR A 198 -16.05 -11.53 13.57
N GLY A 199 -16.69 -11.40 14.74
CA GLY A 199 -17.98 -10.73 14.85
C GLY A 199 -17.95 -9.26 14.47
N ILE A 200 -16.92 -8.53 14.94
CA ILE A 200 -16.72 -7.12 14.54
C ILE A 200 -16.37 -7.03 13.06
N ALA A 201 -15.53 -7.95 12.57
CA ALA A 201 -15.18 -7.99 11.16
C ALA A 201 -16.42 -8.20 10.27
N ASP A 202 -17.31 -9.11 10.62
CA ASP A 202 -18.53 -9.38 9.85
C ASP A 202 -19.49 -8.17 9.85
N MET A 203 -19.58 -7.45 10.95
CA MET A 203 -20.37 -6.22 11.04
C MET A 203 -19.83 -5.13 10.10
N ILE A 204 -18.53 -4.79 10.21
CA ILE A 204 -17.88 -3.79 9.37
C ILE A 204 -18.01 -4.20 7.89
N ARG A 205 -17.79 -5.45 7.67
CA ARG A 205 -17.89 -6.11 6.41
C ARG A 205 -19.25 -5.85 5.76
N SER A 206 -20.29 -6.25 6.36
CA SER A 206 -21.64 -6.10 5.82
C SER A 206 -21.95 -4.65 5.47
N GLU A 207 -21.44 -3.70 6.25
CA GLU A 207 -21.66 -2.30 5.98
C GLU A 207 -20.86 -1.78 4.79
N VAL A 208 -19.54 -2.07 4.74
CA VAL A 208 -18.69 -1.69 3.60
C VAL A 208 -19.24 -2.30 2.31
N GLN A 209 -19.63 -3.58 2.35
CA GLN A 209 -20.21 -4.26 1.19
C GLN A 209 -21.55 -3.67 0.77
N SER A 210 -22.40 -3.30 1.71
CA SER A 210 -23.68 -2.70 1.38
C SER A 210 -23.53 -1.40 0.59
N LYS A 211 -22.47 -0.64 0.85
CA LYS A 211 -22.13 0.58 0.08
C LYS A 211 -21.75 0.26 -1.34
N VAL A 212 -20.91 -0.77 -1.54
CA VAL A 212 -20.48 -1.23 -2.86
C VAL A 212 -21.64 -1.82 -3.66
N ASN A 213 -22.37 -2.74 -3.08
CA ASN A 213 -23.45 -3.47 -3.76
C ASN A 213 -24.64 -2.58 -4.09
N ARG A 214 -24.91 -1.57 -3.25
CA ARG A 214 -26.09 -0.73 -3.42
C ARG A 214 -26.05 0.08 -4.69
N TYR A 215 -24.89 0.46 -5.16
CA TYR A 215 -24.72 1.40 -6.26
C TYR A 215 -23.94 0.87 -7.46
N GLY A 216 -23.10 -0.14 -7.29
CA GLY A 216 -22.38 -0.82 -8.39
C GLY A 216 -21.61 0.11 -9.35
N LEU A 217 -21.41 1.36 -8.94
CA LEU A 217 -20.91 2.42 -9.80
C LEU A 217 -19.38 2.45 -9.74
N TYR A 218 -18.79 2.07 -10.84
CA TYR A 218 -17.34 2.15 -11.02
C TYR A 218 -16.91 3.58 -11.38
N THR A 219 -15.84 4.05 -10.75
CA THR A 219 -15.16 5.28 -11.10
C THR A 219 -13.87 4.95 -11.84
N PRO A 220 -13.69 5.38 -13.09
CA PRO A 220 -12.41 5.20 -13.78
C PRO A 220 -11.30 5.91 -13.00
N GLY A 221 -10.08 5.37 -13.07
CA GLY A 221 -8.92 5.97 -12.41
C GLY A 221 -8.66 7.40 -12.88
N GLY A 222 -8.00 8.19 -12.03
CA GLY A 222 -7.59 9.56 -12.34
C GLY A 222 -8.21 10.65 -11.47
N LEU A 223 -9.11 10.31 -10.57
CA LEU A 223 -9.52 11.21 -9.49
C LEU A 223 -8.45 11.22 -8.39
N PRO A 224 -8.11 12.38 -7.82
CA PRO A 224 -7.36 12.44 -6.58
C PRO A 224 -8.09 11.65 -5.49
N LEU A 225 -7.34 10.99 -4.62
CA LEU A 225 -7.90 10.30 -3.48
C LEU A 225 -8.74 11.27 -2.64
N LEU A 226 -9.97 10.90 -2.34
CA LEU A 226 -10.82 11.69 -1.46
C LEU A 226 -10.30 11.65 -0.03
N SER A 227 -10.58 12.71 0.72
CA SER A 227 -10.38 12.68 2.18
C SER A 227 -11.23 11.57 2.80
N ASP A 228 -10.80 11.02 3.92
CA ASP A 228 -11.46 9.88 4.54
C ASP A 228 -12.91 10.18 4.95
N LYS A 229 -13.20 11.42 5.31
CA LYS A 229 -14.57 11.90 5.56
C LYS A 229 -15.46 11.83 4.33
N LEU A 230 -14.89 12.11 3.16
CA LEU A 230 -15.61 12.10 1.90
C LEU A 230 -15.75 10.67 1.37
N LEU A 231 -14.69 9.87 1.48
CA LEU A 231 -14.70 8.47 1.08
C LEU A 231 -15.78 7.67 1.80
N HIS A 232 -16.01 7.96 3.09
CA HIS A 232 -17.09 7.35 3.86
C HIS A 232 -18.48 7.68 3.32
N ARG A 233 -18.70 8.88 2.79
CA ARG A 233 -20.00 9.30 2.21
C ARG A 233 -20.19 8.83 0.78
N GLN A 234 -19.11 8.53 0.09
CA GLN A 234 -19.12 8.12 -1.31
C GLN A 234 -19.86 6.79 -1.47
N THR A 235 -20.72 6.72 -2.50
CA THR A 235 -21.51 5.54 -2.85
C THR A 235 -21.09 4.93 -4.20
N PHE A 236 -19.99 5.38 -4.73
CA PHE A 236 -19.34 4.92 -5.95
C PHE A 236 -17.83 4.92 -5.70
N GLY A 237 -17.05 4.27 -6.54
CA GLY A 237 -15.60 4.23 -6.37
C GLY A 237 -14.93 3.22 -7.27
N ASN A 238 -13.64 3.07 -7.06
CA ASN A 238 -12.82 2.05 -7.69
C ASN A 238 -12.27 1.09 -6.63
N ILE A 239 -11.58 0.04 -7.06
CA ILE A 239 -11.02 -0.97 -6.16
C ILE A 239 -10.07 -0.35 -5.10
N PRO A 240 -9.14 0.56 -5.46
CA PRO A 240 -8.33 1.28 -4.48
C PRO A 240 -9.12 2.05 -3.42
N ASP A 241 -10.21 2.72 -3.80
CA ASP A 241 -11.05 3.47 -2.86
C ASP A 241 -11.68 2.54 -1.82
N TYR A 242 -12.19 1.39 -2.26
CA TYR A 242 -12.80 0.41 -1.37
C TYR A 242 -11.78 -0.33 -0.50
N ALA A 243 -10.59 -0.64 -1.05
CA ALA A 243 -9.52 -1.22 -0.24
C ALA A 243 -9.09 -0.27 0.87
N LEU A 244 -9.01 1.02 0.58
CA LEU A 244 -8.73 2.05 1.58
C LEU A 244 -9.86 2.14 2.61
N LEU A 245 -11.11 2.32 2.19
CA LEU A 245 -12.25 2.42 3.10
C LEU A 245 -12.34 1.21 4.03
N GLY A 246 -12.21 0.00 3.49
CA GLY A 246 -12.18 -1.23 4.28
C GLY A 246 -11.06 -1.20 5.32
N THR A 247 -9.84 -0.88 4.91
CA THR A 247 -8.68 -0.80 5.83
C THR A 247 -8.92 0.20 6.96
N LEU A 248 -9.42 1.38 6.65
CA LEU A 248 -9.66 2.42 7.66
C LEU A 248 -10.80 2.05 8.60
N ALA A 249 -11.88 1.45 8.07
CA ALA A 249 -13.02 0.98 8.84
C ALA A 249 -12.64 -0.10 9.86
N PHE A 250 -11.79 -1.05 9.48
CA PHE A 250 -11.27 -2.06 10.39
C PHE A 250 -10.31 -1.46 11.42
N ARG A 251 -9.37 -0.63 10.97
CA ARG A 251 -8.38 0.01 11.88
C ARG A 251 -9.02 0.93 12.90
N CYS A 252 -10.08 1.67 12.56
CA CYS A 252 -10.76 2.53 13.51
C CYS A 252 -11.46 1.76 14.64
N MET A 253 -11.75 0.48 14.41
CA MET A 253 -12.34 -0.41 15.41
C MET A 253 -11.27 -1.25 16.14
N GLY A 254 -9.99 -1.04 15.89
CA GLY A 254 -8.90 -1.76 16.55
C GLY A 254 -8.55 -3.11 15.92
N ILE A 255 -9.02 -3.38 14.71
CA ILE A 255 -8.69 -4.60 13.97
C ILE A 255 -7.53 -4.32 13.02
N PRO A 256 -6.39 -5.02 13.17
CA PRO A 256 -5.22 -4.79 12.33
C PRO A 256 -5.50 -5.20 10.89
N THR A 257 -5.28 -4.26 9.98
CA THR A 257 -5.62 -4.43 8.56
C THR A 257 -4.63 -3.67 7.71
N VAL A 258 -4.26 -4.26 6.58
CA VAL A 258 -3.32 -3.70 5.59
C VAL A 258 -3.88 -3.84 4.20
N ILE A 259 -3.27 -3.14 3.25
CA ILE A 259 -3.59 -3.27 1.83
C ILE A 259 -2.49 -4.09 1.17
N ASP A 260 -2.89 -5.13 0.46
CA ASP A 260 -2.02 -5.90 -0.41
C ASP A 260 -2.32 -5.56 -1.86
N GLU A 261 -1.28 -5.55 -2.70
CA GLU A 261 -1.41 -5.22 -4.12
C GLU A 261 -0.56 -6.11 -5.00
N THR A 262 -1.02 -6.36 -6.22
CA THR A 262 -0.20 -6.92 -7.29
C THR A 262 0.00 -5.90 -8.39
N PRO A 263 1.25 -5.67 -8.85
CA PRO A 263 1.52 -4.75 -9.95
C PRO A 263 0.94 -5.22 -11.28
N VAL A 264 0.68 -6.51 -11.40
CA VAL A 264 0.10 -7.13 -12.60
C VAL A 264 -0.94 -8.14 -12.16
N GLY A 265 -2.19 -7.86 -12.46
CA GLY A 265 -3.30 -8.78 -12.18
C GLY A 265 -3.27 -10.03 -13.06
N PRO A 266 -3.88 -11.15 -12.61
CA PRO A 266 -3.82 -12.43 -13.33
C PRO A 266 -4.62 -12.44 -14.63
N ARG A 267 -5.62 -11.56 -14.74
CA ARG A 267 -6.51 -11.47 -15.92
C ARG A 267 -6.34 -10.18 -16.71
N HIS A 268 -5.70 -9.19 -16.11
CA HIS A 268 -5.51 -7.87 -16.69
C HIS A 268 -4.08 -7.39 -16.40
N THR A 269 -3.54 -6.58 -17.28
CA THR A 269 -2.26 -5.92 -17.06
C THR A 269 -2.33 -4.83 -15.98
N ALA A 270 -3.52 -4.56 -15.43
CA ALA A 270 -3.74 -3.56 -14.40
C ALA A 270 -3.31 -4.07 -13.01
N ALA A 271 -2.75 -3.19 -12.23
CA ALA A 271 -2.54 -3.41 -10.81
C ALA A 271 -3.89 -3.58 -10.08
N THR A 272 -3.90 -4.45 -9.10
CA THR A 272 -5.09 -4.70 -8.27
C THR A 272 -4.71 -4.62 -6.80
N ARG A 273 -5.64 -4.11 -5.97
CA ARG A 273 -5.49 -3.94 -4.53
C ARG A 273 -6.63 -4.59 -3.77
N TRP A 274 -6.33 -5.12 -2.60
CA TRP A 274 -7.32 -5.61 -1.63
C TRP A 274 -6.81 -5.36 -0.22
N PHE A 275 -7.67 -5.45 0.78
CA PHE A 275 -7.23 -5.37 2.16
C PHE A 275 -7.13 -6.76 2.79
N THR A 276 -6.22 -6.91 3.73
CA THR A 276 -5.95 -8.15 4.47
C THR A 276 -6.08 -7.88 5.96
N VAL A 277 -6.85 -8.71 6.64
CA VAL A 277 -7.15 -8.60 8.08
C VAL A 277 -6.36 -9.65 8.85
N LEU A 278 -5.73 -9.25 9.96
CA LEU A 278 -5.13 -10.19 10.90
C LEU A 278 -6.19 -10.67 11.89
N MET A 279 -6.44 -11.97 11.90
CA MET A 279 -7.47 -12.60 12.73
C MET A 279 -6.92 -13.10 14.07
N ASP A 280 -7.82 -13.47 15.02
CA ASP A 280 -7.50 -13.90 16.39
C ASP A 280 -6.47 -15.03 16.50
N ARG A 281 -6.31 -15.83 15.45
CA ARG A 281 -5.38 -16.98 15.42
C ARG A 281 -4.02 -16.62 14.87
N GLY A 282 -3.76 -15.35 14.59
CA GLY A 282 -2.56 -14.92 13.87
C GLY A 282 -2.57 -15.26 12.39
N ASP A 283 -3.66 -15.85 11.88
CA ASP A 283 -3.81 -16.13 10.47
C ASP A 283 -4.18 -14.85 9.72
N GLU A 284 -3.34 -14.46 8.79
CA GLU A 284 -3.66 -13.39 7.84
C GLU A 284 -4.75 -13.88 6.90
N GLN A 285 -5.92 -13.28 6.98
CA GLN A 285 -7.00 -13.56 6.04
C GLN A 285 -7.06 -12.42 5.02
N PRO A 286 -6.66 -12.69 3.77
CA PRO A 286 -7.08 -11.81 2.68
C PRO A 286 -8.59 -11.74 2.77
N SER A 287 -9.12 -10.53 2.69
CA SER A 287 -10.56 -10.42 2.61
C SER A 287 -10.96 -11.15 1.32
N GLU A 288 -11.65 -12.28 1.43
CA GLU A 288 -12.36 -12.94 0.31
C GLU A 288 -13.34 -11.98 -0.37
N TRP A 289 -13.38 -10.78 0.11
CA TRP A 289 -14.09 -9.62 -0.25
C TRP A 289 -13.33 -8.85 -1.26
N ASP A 290 -13.09 -9.55 -2.26
CA ASP A 290 -12.89 -8.98 -3.53
C ASP A 290 -14.16 -8.19 -3.88
N LEU A 291 -14.11 -6.92 -3.54
CA LEU A 291 -15.06 -5.93 -4.04
C LEU A 291 -15.14 -5.97 -5.56
N SER A 292 -14.14 -6.54 -6.23
CA SER A 292 -14.12 -6.80 -7.65
C SER A 292 -15.10 -7.86 -8.12
N THR A 293 -15.51 -8.82 -7.28
CA THR A 293 -16.59 -9.76 -7.64
C THR A 293 -17.91 -9.04 -7.79
N SER A 294 -18.15 -8.01 -7.00
CA SER A 294 -19.35 -7.18 -7.10
C SER A 294 -19.32 -6.22 -8.29
N ILE A 295 -18.13 -5.89 -8.80
CA ILE A 295 -17.92 -4.98 -9.96
C ILE A 295 -17.69 -5.77 -11.27
N GLY A 296 -17.77 -7.08 -11.22
CA GLY A 296 -17.75 -7.94 -12.43
C GLY A 296 -16.36 -8.34 -12.95
N ASN A 297 -15.28 -7.94 -12.28
CA ASN A 297 -13.89 -8.23 -12.67
C ASN A 297 -13.12 -8.95 -11.57
N GLY A 298 -13.74 -9.95 -10.91
CA GLY A 298 -13.22 -10.65 -9.76
C GLY A 298 -11.75 -11.04 -9.86
N PHE A 299 -10.91 -10.45 -9.02
CA PHE A 299 -9.59 -10.93 -8.72
C PHE A 299 -9.70 -11.95 -7.59
N PHE A 300 -9.37 -13.18 -7.88
CA PHE A 300 -9.18 -14.17 -6.84
C PHE A 300 -7.69 -14.22 -6.50
N PRO A 301 -7.28 -13.90 -5.26
CA PRO A 301 -5.88 -14.01 -4.85
C PRO A 301 -5.33 -15.44 -4.96
N TYR A 302 -6.17 -16.39 -5.33
CA TYR A 302 -5.83 -17.81 -5.53
C TYR A 302 -5.29 -18.13 -6.93
N GLU A 303 -5.38 -17.18 -7.85
CA GLU A 303 -4.75 -17.32 -9.16
C GLU A 303 -3.27 -16.99 -9.04
N ARG A 304 -2.45 -17.34 -10.01
CA ARG A 304 -1.02 -17.04 -10.06
C ARG A 304 -0.77 -15.55 -10.29
N GLY A 305 0.38 -15.09 -9.86
CA GLY A 305 0.82 -13.72 -10.11
C GLY A 305 2.33 -13.57 -9.93
N PRO A 306 2.94 -12.55 -10.52
CA PRO A 306 4.39 -12.36 -10.46
C PRO A 306 4.86 -11.92 -9.07
N LYS A 307 4.12 -11.03 -8.42
CA LYS A 307 4.43 -10.41 -7.14
C LYS A 307 3.17 -9.96 -6.41
N VAL A 308 3.20 -10.03 -5.10
CA VAL A 308 2.27 -9.36 -4.21
C VAL A 308 3.07 -8.55 -3.20
N PHE A 309 2.73 -7.28 -3.08
CA PHE A 309 3.32 -6.38 -2.11
C PHE A 309 2.27 -5.93 -1.12
N ARG A 310 2.63 -5.93 0.16
CA ARG A 310 1.85 -5.35 1.25
C ARG A 310 2.25 -3.91 1.42
N ILE A 311 1.31 -2.99 1.33
CA ILE A 311 1.55 -1.59 1.65
C ILE A 311 1.86 -1.49 3.14
N SER A 312 3.02 -0.96 3.47
CA SER A 312 3.53 -0.80 4.82
C SER A 312 3.87 0.67 5.06
N TYR A 313 3.67 1.11 6.30
CA TYR A 313 4.16 2.42 6.72
C TYR A 313 5.69 2.41 6.87
N ALA A 314 6.27 1.27 7.25
CA ALA A 314 7.71 1.13 7.35
C ALA A 314 8.40 1.17 5.98
N ILE A 315 9.51 1.90 5.93
CA ILE A 315 10.36 1.99 4.73
C ILE A 315 11.06 0.66 4.47
N ASP A 316 10.91 0.10 3.27
CA ASP A 316 11.79 -0.95 2.78
C ASP A 316 13.18 -0.40 2.50
N LYS A 317 14.17 -0.91 3.25
CA LYS A 317 15.56 -0.42 3.18
C LYS A 317 16.22 -0.66 1.81
N GLU A 318 15.87 -1.75 1.11
CA GLU A 318 16.43 -2.03 -0.20
C GLU A 318 15.88 -1.08 -1.26
N ARG A 319 14.57 -0.81 -1.24
CA ARG A 319 13.90 0.16 -2.13
C ARG A 319 14.38 1.59 -1.85
N TYR A 320 14.57 1.93 -0.59
CA TYR A 320 15.11 3.24 -0.22
C TYR A 320 16.55 3.44 -0.72
N LEU A 321 17.42 2.43 -0.59
CA LEU A 321 18.78 2.45 -1.14
C LEU A 321 18.77 2.45 -2.67
N TYR A 322 17.83 1.75 -3.29
CA TYR A 322 17.63 1.79 -4.73
C TYR A 322 17.30 3.21 -5.19
N LYS A 323 16.29 3.86 -4.61
CA LYS A 323 15.92 5.25 -4.95
C LYS A 323 17.10 6.22 -4.84
N LYS A 324 18.00 6.02 -3.87
CA LYS A 324 19.18 6.88 -3.68
C LYS A 324 20.34 6.59 -4.62
N ARG A 325 20.44 5.41 -5.20
CA ARG A 325 21.64 4.93 -5.90
C ARG A 325 21.46 4.53 -7.36
N ALA A 326 20.25 4.20 -7.75
CA ALA A 326 19.95 3.83 -9.12
C ALA A 326 20.10 5.03 -10.07
N LYS A 327 20.64 4.78 -11.26
CA LYS A 327 20.72 5.79 -12.32
C LYS A 327 19.42 5.90 -13.11
N TYR A 328 18.74 4.79 -13.30
CA TYR A 328 17.36 4.75 -13.79
C TYR A 328 16.44 4.51 -12.60
N ILE A 329 15.51 5.42 -12.35
CA ILE A 329 14.60 5.33 -11.21
C ILE A 329 13.22 4.95 -11.73
N TYR A 330 12.82 3.71 -11.49
CA TYR A 330 11.44 3.28 -11.65
C TYR A 330 10.66 3.66 -10.38
N PRO A 331 9.42 4.12 -10.49
CA PRO A 331 8.65 4.63 -9.34
C PRO A 331 8.10 3.50 -8.45
N PHE A 332 9.00 2.75 -7.83
CA PHE A 332 8.62 1.77 -6.82
C PHE A 332 8.22 2.47 -5.52
N ASP A 333 7.14 2.01 -4.91
CA ASP A 333 6.75 2.44 -3.58
C ASP A 333 7.80 2.03 -2.56
N LEU A 334 8.10 2.93 -1.61
CA LEU A 334 9.12 2.71 -0.60
C LEU A 334 8.60 1.98 0.63
N GLY A 335 7.32 2.15 0.94
CA GLY A 335 6.65 1.51 2.07
C GLY A 335 5.92 0.26 1.62
N VAL A 336 6.65 -0.82 1.31
CA VAL A 336 6.06 -2.10 0.95
C VAL A 336 6.87 -3.27 1.50
N LYS A 337 6.19 -4.38 1.76
CA LYS A 337 6.79 -5.69 2.07
C LYS A 337 6.41 -6.68 0.98
N ASP A 338 7.35 -7.49 0.53
CA ASP A 338 7.06 -8.62 -0.36
C ASP A 338 6.35 -9.72 0.43
N VAL A 339 5.11 -10.00 0.07
CA VAL A 339 4.28 -11.06 0.66
C VAL A 339 3.83 -12.09 -0.39
N THR A 340 4.53 -12.16 -1.52
CA THR A 340 4.20 -13.05 -2.64
C THR A 340 4.03 -14.49 -2.20
N ALA A 341 4.91 -14.95 -1.28
CA ALA A 341 4.87 -16.32 -0.76
C ALA A 341 3.63 -16.65 0.09
N ASN A 342 2.91 -15.63 0.59
CA ASN A 342 1.64 -15.83 1.30
C ASN A 342 0.49 -16.18 0.34
N TYR A 343 0.63 -15.82 -0.93
CA TYR A 343 -0.42 -15.95 -1.94
C TYR A 343 -0.11 -17.04 -2.97
N PHE A 344 1.17 -17.16 -3.37
CA PHE A 344 1.59 -18.00 -4.48
C PHE A 344 2.77 -18.88 -4.09
N ARG A 345 2.95 -19.98 -4.82
CA ARG A 345 4.25 -20.68 -4.80
C ARG A 345 5.30 -19.82 -5.46
N THR A 346 6.42 -19.63 -4.78
CA THR A 346 7.51 -18.78 -5.24
C THR A 346 8.80 -19.55 -5.48
N SER A 347 9.71 -18.92 -6.18
CA SER A 347 11.11 -19.33 -6.29
C SER A 347 12.01 -18.10 -6.39
N ASP A 348 13.20 -18.22 -5.81
CA ASP A 348 14.29 -17.29 -6.09
C ASP A 348 14.86 -17.53 -7.49
N ILE A 349 14.95 -16.48 -8.28
CA ILE A 349 15.51 -16.53 -9.63
C ILE A 349 16.94 -16.02 -9.63
N LYS A 350 17.86 -16.79 -10.25
CA LYS A 350 19.26 -16.40 -10.47
C LYS A 350 19.62 -16.64 -11.92
N ILE A 351 19.67 -15.59 -12.73
CA ILE A 351 19.91 -15.65 -14.16
C ILE A 351 21.27 -15.04 -14.50
N SER A 352 22.08 -15.79 -15.25
CA SER A 352 23.36 -15.30 -15.78
C SER A 352 23.09 -14.36 -16.94
N ILE A 353 23.58 -13.12 -16.83
CA ILE A 353 23.47 -12.14 -17.90
C ILE A 353 24.70 -12.28 -18.83
N PRO A 354 24.50 -12.43 -20.15
CA PRO A 354 25.59 -12.54 -21.11
C PRO A 354 26.57 -11.37 -20.99
N HIS A 355 27.88 -11.66 -21.14
CA HIS A 355 28.91 -10.64 -20.98
C HIS A 355 28.72 -9.44 -21.94
N LYS A 356 28.28 -9.71 -23.18
CA LYS A 356 27.99 -8.68 -24.19
C LYS A 356 26.95 -7.68 -23.69
N GLU A 357 25.87 -8.18 -23.06
CA GLU A 357 24.78 -7.34 -22.54
C GLU A 357 25.20 -6.59 -21.27
N ARG A 358 25.96 -7.24 -20.37
CA ARG A 358 26.49 -6.59 -19.16
C ARG A 358 27.36 -5.37 -19.47
N ARG A 359 28.14 -5.39 -20.55
CA ARG A 359 29.02 -4.27 -20.96
C ARG A 359 28.24 -3.02 -21.36
N LYS A 360 26.99 -3.16 -21.78
CA LYS A 360 26.12 -2.03 -22.15
C LYS A 360 25.53 -1.35 -20.93
N LEU A 361 25.43 -2.05 -19.80
CA LEU A 361 24.72 -1.55 -18.61
C LEU A 361 25.46 -0.36 -17.98
N LYS A 362 24.69 0.66 -17.66
CA LYS A 362 25.13 1.86 -16.94
C LYS A 362 24.75 1.84 -15.47
N ASP A 363 23.98 0.84 -15.03
CA ASP A 363 23.58 0.62 -13.65
C ASP A 363 23.84 -0.84 -13.23
N ARG A 364 23.95 -1.05 -11.93
CA ARG A 364 24.00 -2.39 -11.32
C ARG A 364 22.63 -2.95 -10.98
N TYR A 365 21.59 -2.13 -11.05
CA TYR A 365 20.22 -2.56 -10.89
C TYR A 365 19.69 -3.10 -12.21
N VAL A 366 18.94 -4.18 -12.11
CA VAL A 366 18.24 -4.83 -13.22
C VAL A 366 16.80 -5.03 -12.83
N TYR A 367 15.94 -5.08 -13.80
CA TYR A 367 14.48 -5.06 -13.60
C TYR A 367 13.90 -6.35 -14.13
N ILE A 368 12.96 -6.93 -13.40
CA ILE A 368 12.17 -8.05 -13.88
C ILE A 368 10.77 -7.55 -14.24
N ALA A 369 10.33 -7.88 -15.41
CA ALA A 369 9.00 -7.56 -15.92
C ALA A 369 8.22 -8.84 -16.14
N SER A 370 6.92 -8.74 -16.00
CA SER A 370 5.97 -9.79 -16.36
C SER A 370 4.99 -9.26 -17.38
N SER A 371 4.59 -10.13 -18.30
CA SER A 371 3.47 -9.90 -19.20
C SER A 371 2.43 -10.97 -18.92
N LEU A 372 1.25 -10.54 -18.53
CA LEU A 372 0.07 -11.38 -18.52
C LEU A 372 -0.77 -10.95 -19.71
N THR A 373 -0.91 -11.82 -20.68
CA THR A 373 -1.75 -11.56 -21.84
C THR A 373 -3.17 -11.33 -21.36
N GLN A 374 -3.82 -10.28 -21.89
CA GLN A 374 -5.26 -10.15 -21.75
C GLN A 374 -5.91 -11.42 -22.31
N GLU A 375 -6.72 -12.07 -21.51
CA GLU A 375 -7.69 -13.00 -22.06
C GLU A 375 -8.64 -12.19 -22.93
N GLU A 376 -8.68 -12.54 -24.19
CA GLU A 376 -9.70 -12.04 -25.07
C GLU A 376 -11.06 -12.26 -24.41
N ASN A 377 -11.76 -11.19 -24.07
CA ASN A 377 -13.20 -11.22 -24.04
C ASN A 377 -13.62 -11.43 -25.50
N SER A 378 -13.82 -12.69 -25.88
CA SER A 378 -13.92 -13.19 -27.23
C SER A 378 -15.22 -12.80 -27.97
N TYR A 379 -15.83 -11.68 -27.64
CA TYR A 379 -17.12 -11.32 -28.24
C TYR A 379 -17.03 -10.42 -29.47
N THR A 380 -15.86 -9.87 -29.82
CA THR A 380 -15.82 -8.87 -30.92
C THR A 380 -14.56 -8.81 -31.79
N ILE A 381 -13.59 -9.73 -31.74
CA ILE A 381 -12.37 -9.63 -32.56
C ILE A 381 -12.29 -10.80 -33.54
N SER A 382 -12.16 -10.43 -34.83
CA SER A 382 -11.92 -11.39 -35.92
C SER A 382 -10.60 -12.15 -35.69
N PRO A 383 -10.53 -13.46 -36.06
CA PRO A 383 -9.32 -14.27 -35.91
C PRO A 383 -8.08 -13.73 -36.64
N GLU A 384 -8.26 -12.78 -37.54
CA GLU A 384 -7.22 -12.28 -38.45
C GLU A 384 -6.46 -11.03 -37.88
N ASP A 385 -6.98 -10.40 -36.82
CA ASP A 385 -6.41 -9.15 -36.25
C ASP A 385 -5.52 -9.35 -35.01
N LYS A 386 -5.08 -10.58 -34.73
CA LYS A 386 -4.37 -10.94 -33.50
C LYS A 386 -2.89 -10.62 -33.54
N VAL A 387 -2.52 -9.37 -33.41
CA VAL A 387 -1.20 -9.00 -32.89
C VAL A 387 -1.32 -8.85 -31.36
N ILE A 388 -0.97 -9.91 -30.63
CA ILE A 388 -0.88 -9.82 -29.17
C ILE A 388 0.39 -9.03 -28.87
N GLU A 389 0.28 -7.72 -28.68
CA GLU A 389 1.34 -6.92 -28.10
C GLU A 389 1.44 -7.29 -26.61
N HIS A 390 2.56 -7.88 -26.22
CA HIS A 390 2.87 -8.12 -24.82
C HIS A 390 3.24 -6.81 -24.14
N ASP A 391 2.34 -6.27 -23.34
CA ASP A 391 2.64 -5.13 -22.47
C ASP A 391 3.45 -5.62 -21.25
N TRP A 392 4.75 -5.42 -21.31
CA TRP A 392 5.68 -5.78 -20.25
C TRP A 392 5.65 -4.73 -19.12
N LYS A 393 5.21 -5.14 -17.95
CA LYS A 393 5.25 -4.31 -16.75
C LYS A 393 6.38 -4.73 -15.82
N ILE A 394 7.19 -3.77 -15.39
CA ILE A 394 8.18 -4.01 -14.37
C ILE A 394 7.45 -4.32 -13.06
N VAL A 395 7.80 -5.46 -12.47
CA VAL A 395 7.19 -5.95 -11.23
C VAL A 395 8.13 -5.86 -10.04
N ASP A 396 9.45 -5.93 -10.29
CA ASP A 396 10.45 -5.80 -9.23
C ASP A 396 11.84 -5.46 -9.81
N PHE A 397 12.80 -5.22 -8.93
CA PHE A 397 14.21 -5.02 -9.30
C PHE A 397 15.13 -5.97 -8.53
N GLY A 398 16.29 -6.20 -9.11
CA GLY A 398 17.37 -6.96 -8.50
C GLY A 398 18.71 -6.26 -8.65
N LYS A 399 19.73 -6.84 -8.03
CA LYS A 399 21.11 -6.36 -8.19
C LYS A 399 21.91 -7.35 -9.02
N LEU A 400 22.68 -6.82 -9.95
CA LEU A 400 23.66 -7.61 -10.69
C LEU A 400 24.88 -7.86 -9.80
N ARG A 401 25.11 -9.13 -9.44
CA ARG A 401 26.26 -9.56 -8.62
C ARG A 401 26.97 -10.73 -9.31
N GLY A 402 28.28 -10.61 -9.54
CA GLY A 402 29.05 -11.66 -10.22
C GLY A 402 28.51 -12.05 -11.60
N GLY A 403 27.89 -11.11 -12.31
CA GLY A 403 27.29 -11.36 -13.61
C GLY A 403 25.93 -12.06 -13.58
N LYS A 404 25.33 -12.25 -12.41
CA LYS A 404 23.99 -12.83 -12.23
C LYS A 404 23.00 -11.79 -11.73
N ALA A 405 21.82 -11.78 -12.32
CA ALA A 405 20.63 -11.08 -11.82
C ALA A 405 19.94 -11.97 -10.80
N CYS A 406 19.59 -11.43 -9.63
CA CYS A 406 18.94 -12.17 -8.56
C CYS A 406 17.64 -11.47 -8.17
N PHE A 407 16.55 -12.22 -8.13
CA PHE A 407 15.23 -11.79 -7.72
C PHE A 407 14.68 -12.81 -6.73
N ARG A 408 14.03 -12.35 -5.65
CA ARG A 408 13.51 -13.22 -4.60
C ARG A 408 12.01 -13.42 -4.77
N ASP A 409 11.50 -14.51 -4.23
CA ASP A 409 10.07 -14.80 -4.11
C ASP A 409 9.25 -14.51 -5.36
N MET A 410 9.76 -14.90 -6.54
CA MET A 410 9.05 -14.73 -7.80
C MET A 410 7.97 -15.80 -7.93
N GLY A 411 6.75 -15.38 -8.28
CA GLY A 411 5.63 -16.28 -8.46
C GLY A 411 5.87 -17.28 -9.60
N ARG A 412 5.53 -18.54 -9.35
CA ARG A 412 5.68 -19.61 -10.35
C ARG A 412 4.55 -19.58 -11.36
N GLU A 413 4.78 -20.25 -12.49
CA GLU A 413 3.84 -20.32 -13.61
C GLU A 413 3.54 -18.97 -14.26
N VAL A 414 4.56 -18.12 -14.33
CA VAL A 414 4.51 -16.75 -14.84
C VAL A 414 5.60 -16.55 -15.87
N LEU A 415 5.28 -15.79 -16.92
CA LEU A 415 6.22 -15.36 -17.95
C LEU A 415 6.97 -14.11 -17.49
N TYR A 416 8.30 -14.14 -17.59
CA TYR A 416 9.17 -13.05 -17.17
C TYR A 416 10.15 -12.62 -18.27
N SER A 417 10.59 -11.37 -18.20
CA SER A 417 11.73 -10.86 -18.96
C SER A 417 12.59 -9.96 -18.05
N ILE A 418 13.90 -9.92 -18.32
CA ILE A 418 14.83 -9.11 -17.52
C ILE A 418 15.37 -7.97 -18.36
N TYR A 419 15.35 -6.78 -17.79
CA TYR A 419 15.77 -5.53 -18.40
C TYR A 419 16.92 -4.89 -17.63
N GLY A 420 17.73 -4.10 -18.32
CA GLY A 420 18.76 -3.27 -17.72
C GLY A 420 18.83 -1.89 -18.37
N PHE A 421 19.33 -0.91 -17.61
CA PHE A 421 19.49 0.45 -18.10
C PHE A 421 20.82 0.61 -18.85
N ASP A 422 20.74 0.97 -20.13
CA ASP A 422 21.90 1.16 -21.01
C ASP A 422 22.40 2.60 -21.09
N GLY A 423 21.68 3.54 -20.47
CA GLY A 423 21.96 4.98 -20.48
C GLY A 423 20.95 5.78 -21.28
N THR A 424 20.15 5.14 -22.13
CA THR A 424 19.07 5.77 -22.91
C THR A 424 17.71 5.25 -22.52
N GLY A 425 17.63 3.97 -22.13
CA GLY A 425 16.38 3.32 -21.76
C GLY A 425 16.60 1.93 -21.16
N LEU A 426 15.52 1.22 -20.95
CA LEU A 426 15.56 -0.17 -20.52
C LEU A 426 15.60 -1.10 -21.73
N THR A 427 16.61 -1.97 -21.76
CA THR A 427 16.81 -2.96 -22.82
C THR A 427 16.75 -4.38 -22.27
N PRO A 428 16.17 -5.35 -23.00
CA PRO A 428 16.13 -6.74 -22.59
C PRO A 428 17.54 -7.33 -22.51
N LEU A 429 17.81 -8.12 -21.47
CA LEU A 429 19.13 -8.70 -21.21
C LEU A 429 19.23 -10.18 -21.56
N VAL A 430 18.10 -10.88 -21.55
CA VAL A 430 17.95 -12.30 -21.87
C VAL A 430 16.62 -12.52 -22.60
N SER A 431 16.49 -13.66 -23.25
CA SER A 431 15.19 -14.08 -23.80
C SER A 431 14.15 -14.18 -22.69
N PRO A 432 12.88 -13.90 -22.95
CA PRO A 432 11.81 -14.18 -22.00
C PRO A 432 11.83 -15.64 -21.54
N PHE A 433 11.33 -15.90 -20.36
CA PHE A 433 11.31 -17.24 -19.79
C PHE A 433 10.07 -17.47 -18.93
N ILE A 434 9.65 -18.72 -18.84
CA ILE A 434 8.60 -19.19 -17.95
C ILE A 434 9.25 -19.77 -16.69
N LEU A 435 8.79 -19.35 -15.52
CA LEU A 435 9.12 -20.00 -14.27
C LEU A 435 8.06 -21.05 -13.96
N HIS A 436 8.39 -22.32 -14.16
CA HIS A 436 7.45 -23.41 -14.02
C HIS A 436 7.06 -23.75 -12.58
N LYS A 437 6.05 -24.61 -12.43
CA LYS A 437 5.50 -25.08 -11.15
C LYS A 437 6.54 -25.75 -10.24
N ASP A 438 7.53 -26.41 -10.80
CA ASP A 438 8.64 -27.05 -10.08
C ASP A 438 9.79 -26.10 -9.77
N GLY A 439 9.73 -24.84 -10.25
CA GLY A 439 10.77 -23.84 -10.11
C GLY A 439 11.82 -23.87 -11.22
N SER A 440 11.67 -24.74 -12.22
CA SER A 440 12.55 -24.74 -13.41
C SER A 440 12.27 -23.53 -14.30
N ILE A 441 13.28 -23.15 -15.10
CA ILE A 441 13.21 -22.01 -16.03
C ILE A 441 13.30 -22.53 -17.45
N GLU A 442 12.31 -22.18 -18.26
CA GLU A 442 12.27 -22.44 -19.70
C GLU A 442 12.34 -21.11 -20.46
N TYR A 443 13.40 -20.96 -21.27
CA TYR A 443 13.51 -19.80 -22.15
C TYR A 443 12.63 -19.97 -23.39
N VAL A 444 11.90 -18.91 -23.73
CA VAL A 444 11.00 -18.89 -24.88
C VAL A 444 11.47 -17.89 -25.94
N SER A 445 11.26 -18.19 -27.22
CA SER A 445 11.52 -17.21 -28.26
C SER A 445 10.42 -16.15 -28.26
N MET A 446 10.73 -14.94 -28.76
CA MET A 446 9.72 -13.88 -28.91
C MET A 446 8.58 -14.30 -29.84
N ASP A 447 8.84 -15.15 -30.83
CA ASP A 447 7.81 -15.70 -31.71
C ASP A 447 6.91 -16.70 -30.97
N THR A 448 7.49 -17.49 -30.06
CA THR A 448 6.73 -18.40 -29.19
C THR A 448 5.90 -17.63 -28.17
N VAL A 449 6.41 -16.50 -27.64
CA VAL A 449 5.67 -15.62 -26.74
C VAL A 449 4.37 -15.13 -27.39
N ARG A 450 4.39 -14.84 -28.69
CA ARG A 450 3.17 -14.48 -29.45
C ARG A 450 2.14 -15.60 -29.58
N SER A 451 2.57 -16.85 -29.42
CA SER A 451 1.73 -18.05 -29.57
C SER A 451 1.42 -18.77 -28.26
N VAL A 452 1.96 -18.35 -27.13
CA VAL A 452 1.64 -18.95 -25.82
C VAL A 452 0.22 -18.57 -25.45
N HIS A 453 -0.72 -19.38 -25.93
CA HIS A 453 -2.09 -19.34 -25.45
C HIS A 453 -2.12 -19.70 -23.98
N LEU A 454 -2.60 -18.81 -23.15
CA LEU A 454 -2.81 -19.02 -21.71
C LEU A 454 -3.89 -20.09 -21.41
N ASP A 455 -4.55 -20.64 -22.42
CA ASP A 455 -5.59 -21.66 -22.28
C ASP A 455 -5.15 -22.91 -21.50
N LYS A 456 -3.88 -23.27 -21.56
CA LYS A 456 -3.33 -24.35 -20.72
C LYS A 456 -3.31 -24.03 -19.23
N TRP A 457 -3.58 -22.80 -18.87
CA TRP A 457 -3.45 -22.27 -17.52
C TRP A 457 -4.80 -22.12 -16.79
N ARG A 458 -5.91 -22.19 -17.53
CA ARG A 458 -7.27 -21.95 -17.00
C ARG A 458 -7.83 -23.05 -16.11
N ASN A 459 -7.37 -24.28 -16.19
CA ASN A 459 -8.14 -25.43 -15.73
C ASN A 459 -7.60 -26.17 -14.51
N GLN A 460 -6.78 -25.54 -13.67
CA GLN A 460 -6.42 -26.15 -12.38
C GLN A 460 -6.82 -25.24 -11.22
N PRO A 461 -7.93 -25.57 -10.52
CA PRO A 461 -8.21 -24.95 -9.24
C PRO A 461 -7.04 -25.22 -8.30
N LEU A 462 -6.44 -24.16 -7.79
CA LEU A 462 -5.38 -24.26 -6.79
C LEU A 462 -6.01 -24.72 -5.47
N ASN A 463 -5.91 -26.02 -5.18
CA ASN A 463 -6.29 -26.59 -3.89
C ASN A 463 -5.29 -26.14 -2.83
N TYR A 464 -5.28 -24.87 -2.43
CA TYR A 464 -4.37 -24.32 -1.41
C TYR A 464 -4.99 -24.14 -0.03
N LEU A 465 -6.29 -24.36 0.12
CA LEU A 465 -6.99 -24.25 1.41
C LEU A 465 -7.07 -25.57 2.19
N LYS A 466 -6.14 -26.50 1.98
CA LYS A 466 -5.99 -27.68 2.84
C LYS A 466 -4.55 -27.80 3.31
N LYS A 467 -4.24 -26.99 4.34
CA LYS A 467 -3.33 -27.41 5.43
C LYS A 467 -3.82 -26.81 6.71
#